data_618b0555fc3e0d9148e2183f3082be0a
#
_entry.id   618b0555fc3e0d9148e2183f3082be0a
#
_cell.length_a   1.000
_cell.length_b   1.000
_cell.length_c   1.000
_cell.angle_alpha   90.00
_cell.angle_beta   90.00
_cell.angle_gamma   90.00
#
_symmetry.space_group_name_H-M   'P 1'
#
loop_
_entity.id
_entity.type
_entity.pdbx_description
1 polymer ?
#
loop_
_entity_poly.entity_id
_entity_poly.type
_entity_poly.pdbx_seq_one_letter_code
_entity_poly.pdbx_strand_id
1 'polypeptide(L)'
;MQPAPDAETRSQPPALSALGIGSALGAPTDEEDSAYERALKRALQLGINHIDTAINYRCQLSERVIGRTLREVAPERDTVFVTTKGGYLPLGAPPPASKDEYRDYVKREYLDTGIIDSTDLVAGGHCISPTFLRNQIERSIANLGVRSIDIYYIHNPEQQLEAVSRDEFDIRMHAAFATLEECVRDGLIRSYGCATWNGLRVPIEAPNHLSIEYLVNAARDVAGGANRLVAVQMPVNLGMMEGVRAPTQIVDGHERTSLEAAAELGLAMIAVAPLMQGRLAHDLPPAVRETFPEANTDAAAALSFVRMLPTLASVVVGMRDEKHVEENAALFA
;
A
#
# COMPACT_ATOMS: atom_id res chain seq x y z
N MET A 1 -4.12 3.79 -45.88
CA MET A 1 -4.26 3.09 -44.62
C MET A 1 -3.23 3.73 -43.68
N GLN A 2 -3.63 4.69 -42.87
CA GLN A 2 -2.73 5.33 -41.87
C GLN A 2 -2.48 4.29 -40.78
N PRO A 3 -1.25 4.17 -40.24
CA PRO A 3 -1.00 3.35 -39.08
C PRO A 3 -1.80 3.92 -37.90
N ALA A 4 -2.35 3.02 -37.08
CA ALA A 4 -2.99 3.37 -35.82
C ALA A 4 -2.02 4.21 -34.97
N PRO A 5 -2.51 5.22 -34.22
CA PRO A 5 -1.64 5.99 -33.33
C PRO A 5 -0.95 5.03 -32.35
N ASP A 6 0.36 5.23 -32.18
CA ASP A 6 1.21 4.51 -31.26
C ASP A 6 0.51 4.34 -29.91
N ALA A 7 0.45 3.10 -29.44
CA ALA A 7 0.01 2.80 -28.09
C ALA A 7 0.94 3.57 -27.13
N GLU A 8 0.46 4.68 -26.57
CA GLU A 8 1.16 5.42 -25.54
C GLU A 8 1.50 4.43 -24.41
N THR A 9 2.78 4.17 -24.25
CA THR A 9 3.29 3.14 -23.35
C THR A 9 2.99 3.57 -21.93
N ARG A 10 2.14 2.79 -21.25
CA ARG A 10 1.91 2.90 -19.81
C ARG A 10 3.26 2.92 -19.08
N SER A 11 3.41 3.74 -18.03
CA SER A 11 4.65 3.78 -17.26
C SER A 11 4.93 2.40 -16.67
N GLN A 12 6.17 1.92 -16.84
CA GLN A 12 6.57 0.63 -16.27
C GLN A 12 6.58 0.71 -14.73
N PRO A 13 6.22 -0.41 -14.06
CA PRO A 13 6.38 -0.51 -12.61
C PRO A 13 7.81 -0.21 -12.19
N PRO A 14 8.04 0.45 -11.03
CA PRO A 14 9.38 0.73 -10.54
C PRO A 14 10.15 -0.56 -10.23
N ALA A 15 11.49 -0.51 -10.35
CA ALA A 15 12.38 -1.61 -10.00
C ALA A 15 12.54 -1.72 -8.47
N LEU A 16 11.52 -2.23 -7.79
CA LEU A 16 11.51 -2.47 -6.36
C LEU A 16 12.40 -3.66 -5.98
N SER A 17 13.06 -3.61 -4.82
CA SER A 17 13.67 -4.82 -4.25
C SER A 17 12.60 -5.86 -3.93
N ALA A 18 12.93 -7.15 -4.10
CA ALA A 18 12.02 -8.25 -3.82
C ALA A 18 11.50 -8.24 -2.37
N LEU A 19 12.33 -7.78 -1.43
CA LEU A 19 11.96 -7.51 -0.04
C LEU A 19 11.77 -6.00 0.15
N GLY A 20 10.65 -5.60 0.74
CA GLY A 20 10.37 -4.24 1.20
C GLY A 20 10.26 -4.19 2.73
N ILE A 21 10.56 -3.03 3.31
CA ILE A 21 10.37 -2.78 4.75
C ILE A 21 9.08 -2.00 4.99
N GLY A 22 8.19 -2.54 5.86
CA GLY A 22 6.93 -1.92 6.26
C GLY A 22 6.99 -1.34 7.67
N SER A 23 6.25 -0.26 7.92
CA SER A 23 6.26 0.49 9.19
C SER A 23 4.89 0.59 9.89
N ALA A 24 4.00 -0.39 9.65
CA ALA A 24 2.61 -0.31 10.14
C ALA A 24 2.45 -0.61 11.64
N LEU A 25 3.33 -1.43 12.22
CA LEU A 25 3.17 -1.96 13.57
C LEU A 25 3.88 -1.09 14.64
N GLY A 26 3.49 -1.27 15.89
CA GLY A 26 4.08 -0.58 17.05
C GLY A 26 3.26 0.62 17.53
N ALA A 27 3.54 1.03 18.78
CA ALA A 27 2.92 2.19 19.40
C ALA A 27 3.56 3.51 18.90
N PRO A 28 2.86 4.64 19.02
CA PRO A 28 3.43 5.96 18.69
C PRO A 28 4.33 6.47 19.82
N THR A 29 5.49 5.82 20.03
CA THR A 29 6.47 6.13 21.08
C THR A 29 7.88 6.33 20.51
N ASP A 30 8.72 7.07 21.23
CA ASP A 30 10.12 7.33 20.88
C ASP A 30 10.96 6.04 20.84
N GLU A 31 10.63 5.04 21.67
CA GLU A 31 11.30 3.74 21.65
C GLU A 31 11.06 3.02 20.32
N GLU A 32 9.81 2.96 19.88
CA GLU A 32 9.45 2.38 18.59
C GLU A 32 10.06 3.17 17.42
N ASP A 33 10.09 4.50 17.51
CA ASP A 33 10.73 5.37 16.53
C ASP A 33 12.23 5.02 16.40
N SER A 34 12.92 4.88 17.52
CA SER A 34 14.35 4.53 17.53
C SER A 34 14.62 3.14 16.98
N ALA A 35 13.73 2.17 17.24
CA ALA A 35 13.82 0.83 16.68
C ALA A 35 13.65 0.85 15.15
N TYR A 36 12.62 1.52 14.65
CA TYR A 36 12.41 1.68 13.20
C TYR A 36 13.56 2.41 12.51
N GLU A 37 14.12 3.44 13.14
CA GLU A 37 15.26 4.17 12.58
C GLU A 37 16.48 3.25 12.36
N ARG A 38 16.82 2.42 13.35
CA ARG A 38 17.92 1.43 13.19
C ARG A 38 17.61 0.41 12.10
N ALA A 39 16.39 -0.16 12.12
CA ALA A 39 15.96 -1.14 11.13
C ALA A 39 15.99 -0.57 9.70
N LEU A 40 15.53 0.65 9.48
CA LEU A 40 15.55 1.34 8.20
C LEU A 40 16.98 1.58 7.70
N LYS A 41 17.88 2.06 8.57
CA LYS A 41 19.29 2.23 8.25
C LYS A 41 19.92 0.91 7.82
N ARG A 42 19.63 -0.16 8.56
CA ARG A 42 20.14 -1.50 8.23
C ARG A 42 19.56 -2.04 6.92
N ALA A 43 18.27 -1.85 6.67
CA ALA A 43 17.61 -2.23 5.42
C ALA A 43 18.27 -1.56 4.20
N LEU A 44 18.47 -0.25 4.25
CA LEU A 44 19.15 0.50 3.19
C LEU A 44 20.60 0.02 2.94
N GLN A 45 21.35 -0.28 4.00
CA GLN A 45 22.71 -0.84 3.89
C GLN A 45 22.75 -2.21 3.20
N LEU A 46 21.68 -3.00 3.34
CA LEU A 46 21.54 -4.32 2.73
C LEU A 46 20.91 -4.27 1.32
N GLY A 47 20.66 -3.08 0.78
CA GLY A 47 20.11 -2.90 -0.57
C GLY A 47 18.59 -3.06 -0.66
N ILE A 48 17.87 -3.10 0.47
CA ILE A 48 16.41 -3.05 0.48
C ILE A 48 16.02 -1.61 0.13
N ASN A 49 15.49 -1.42 -1.08
CA ASN A 49 15.17 -0.10 -1.61
C ASN A 49 13.70 0.27 -1.53
N HIS A 50 12.81 -0.66 -1.18
CA HIS A 50 11.38 -0.42 -1.05
C HIS A 50 10.99 -0.18 0.40
N ILE A 51 10.56 1.04 0.72
CA ILE A 51 10.05 1.45 2.04
C ILE A 51 8.56 1.72 1.91
N ASP A 52 7.72 0.95 2.63
CA ASP A 52 6.26 1.08 2.60
C ASP A 52 5.71 1.59 3.93
N THR A 53 4.85 2.60 3.84
CA THR A 53 4.20 3.23 5.00
C THR A 53 2.77 3.65 4.68
N ALA A 54 2.13 4.37 5.59
CA ALA A 54 0.89 5.13 5.39
C ALA A 54 0.83 6.29 6.38
N ILE A 55 0.15 7.36 6.00
CA ILE A 55 0.05 8.56 6.82
C ILE A 55 -0.64 8.30 8.17
N ASN A 56 -1.59 7.36 8.22
CA ASN A 56 -2.29 7.02 9.46
C ASN A 56 -1.50 6.07 10.37
N TYR A 57 -0.37 5.51 9.94
CA TYR A 57 0.42 4.59 10.75
C TYR A 57 1.07 5.31 11.93
N ARG A 58 0.89 4.73 13.13
CA ARG A 58 1.47 5.23 14.38
C ARG A 58 1.26 6.75 14.55
N CYS A 59 0.07 7.24 14.26
CA CYS A 59 -0.26 8.68 14.35
C CYS A 59 0.72 9.57 13.56
N GLN A 60 1.02 9.19 12.31
CA GLN A 60 1.96 9.86 11.38
C GLN A 60 3.45 9.70 11.74
N LEU A 61 3.79 9.09 12.89
CA LEU A 61 5.19 8.93 13.30
C LEU A 61 5.96 8.00 12.36
N SER A 62 5.30 7.02 11.72
CA SER A 62 5.96 6.14 10.74
C SER A 62 6.56 6.93 9.57
N GLU A 63 5.82 7.85 8.96
CA GLU A 63 6.37 8.70 7.89
C GLU A 63 7.48 9.62 8.41
N ARG A 64 7.31 10.20 9.61
CA ARG A 64 8.30 11.11 10.20
C ARG A 64 9.62 10.42 10.53
N VAL A 65 9.57 9.18 11.03
CA VAL A 65 10.78 8.36 11.27
C VAL A 65 11.50 8.07 9.95
N ILE A 66 10.76 7.62 8.93
CA ILE A 66 11.33 7.39 7.60
C ILE A 66 11.99 8.67 7.08
N GLY A 67 11.31 9.81 7.17
CA GLY A 67 11.85 11.09 6.72
C GLY A 67 13.12 11.52 7.46
N ARG A 68 13.21 11.29 8.79
CA ARG A 68 14.45 11.55 9.55
C ARG A 68 15.57 10.63 9.10
N THR A 69 15.31 9.34 8.95
CA THR A 69 16.30 8.35 8.52
C THR A 69 16.82 8.65 7.12
N LEU A 70 15.94 8.97 6.17
CA LEU A 70 16.35 9.30 4.80
C LEU A 70 17.24 10.57 4.75
N ARG A 71 16.94 11.57 5.55
CA ARG A 71 17.80 12.78 5.64
C ARG A 71 19.18 12.47 6.24
N GLU A 72 19.24 11.60 7.23
CA GLU A 72 20.50 11.23 7.89
C GLU A 72 21.39 10.34 7.01
N VAL A 73 20.79 9.31 6.39
CA VAL A 73 21.53 8.40 5.51
C VAL A 73 21.84 9.06 4.17
N ALA A 74 21.03 10.04 3.76
CA ALA A 74 21.14 10.78 2.50
C ALA A 74 21.42 9.89 1.27
N PRO A 75 20.62 8.82 1.06
CA PRO A 75 20.81 7.97 -0.10
C PRO A 75 20.52 8.77 -1.39
N GLU A 76 21.08 8.31 -2.51
CA GLU A 76 20.64 8.82 -3.81
C GLU A 76 19.13 8.59 -3.97
N ARG A 77 18.36 9.68 -4.15
CA ARG A 77 16.89 9.62 -4.09
C ARG A 77 16.28 8.63 -5.08
N ASP A 78 16.89 8.48 -6.25
CA ASP A 78 16.38 7.58 -7.30
C ASP A 78 16.72 6.10 -7.06
N THR A 79 17.51 5.79 -6.03
CA THR A 79 17.81 4.42 -5.62
C THR A 79 16.87 3.88 -4.54
N VAL A 80 16.03 4.74 -3.94
CA VAL A 80 15.08 4.36 -2.88
C VAL A 80 13.66 4.69 -3.30
N PHE A 81 12.78 3.72 -3.18
CA PHE A 81 11.35 3.85 -3.47
C PHE A 81 10.57 3.97 -2.17
N VAL A 82 9.94 5.12 -1.99
CA VAL A 82 9.08 5.40 -0.83
C VAL A 82 7.63 5.34 -1.27
N THR A 83 6.88 4.42 -0.68
CA THR A 83 5.45 4.26 -0.93
C THR A 83 4.67 4.59 0.33
N THR A 84 3.58 5.34 0.18
CA THR A 84 2.66 5.69 1.28
C THR A 84 1.22 5.68 0.82
N LYS A 85 0.29 5.85 1.75
CA LYS A 85 -1.13 5.64 1.50
C LYS A 85 -1.97 6.72 2.20
N GLY A 86 -3.09 7.10 1.57
CA GLY A 86 -4.15 7.90 2.18
C GLY A 86 -5.52 7.29 1.93
N GLY A 87 -6.46 7.66 2.77
CA GLY A 87 -7.82 7.11 2.77
C GLY A 87 -8.39 7.11 4.19
N TYR A 88 -7.57 6.82 5.20
CA TYR A 88 -7.96 6.97 6.59
C TYR A 88 -7.55 8.33 7.15
N LEU A 89 -8.38 8.87 8.07
CA LEU A 89 -8.03 10.08 8.79
C LEU A 89 -6.78 9.86 9.65
N PRO A 90 -5.66 10.54 9.39
CA PRO A 90 -4.49 10.44 10.25
C PRO A 90 -4.71 11.22 11.55
N LEU A 91 -4.35 10.61 12.66
CA LEU A 91 -4.39 11.23 13.96
C LEU A 91 -3.04 11.89 14.30
N GLY A 92 -3.04 12.84 15.23
CA GLY A 92 -1.83 13.33 15.89
C GLY A 92 -1.38 12.41 17.01
N ALA A 93 -0.13 12.53 17.43
CA ALA A 93 0.38 11.89 18.64
C ALA A 93 0.44 12.91 19.80
N PRO A 94 -0.16 12.61 20.99
CA PRO A 94 -0.93 11.41 21.30
C PRO A 94 -2.29 11.36 20.57
N PRO A 95 -2.83 10.19 20.33
CA PRO A 95 -4.16 10.05 19.72
C PRO A 95 -5.25 10.45 20.73
N PRO A 96 -6.46 10.83 20.24
CA PRO A 96 -7.61 11.10 21.09
C PRO A 96 -7.90 9.93 22.03
N ALA A 97 -8.12 10.21 23.32
CA ALA A 97 -8.32 9.20 24.35
C ALA A 97 -9.80 8.75 24.47
N SER A 98 -10.73 9.47 23.86
CA SER A 98 -12.17 9.20 23.91
C SER A 98 -12.85 9.42 22.57
N LYS A 99 -14.09 8.91 22.43
CA LYS A 99 -14.92 9.17 21.24
C LYS A 99 -15.26 10.65 21.08
N ASP A 100 -15.42 11.38 22.16
CA ASP A 100 -15.74 12.81 22.11
C ASP A 100 -14.51 13.59 21.64
N GLU A 101 -13.33 13.32 22.20
CA GLU A 101 -12.09 13.89 21.72
C GLU A 101 -11.80 13.56 20.24
N TYR A 102 -12.12 12.34 19.81
CA TYR A 102 -12.00 11.97 18.40
C TYR A 102 -12.94 12.80 17.52
N ARG A 103 -14.21 12.98 17.92
CA ARG A 103 -15.16 13.81 17.18
C ARG A 103 -14.72 15.28 17.09
N ASP A 104 -14.23 15.83 18.22
CA ASP A 104 -13.72 17.19 18.27
C ASP A 104 -12.46 17.34 17.41
N TYR A 105 -11.58 16.34 17.41
CA TYR A 105 -10.40 16.30 16.54
C TYR A 105 -10.81 16.31 15.05
N VAL A 106 -11.70 15.40 14.65
CA VAL A 106 -12.19 15.32 13.26
C VAL A 106 -12.85 16.62 12.84
N LYS A 107 -13.70 17.19 13.71
CA LYS A 107 -14.36 18.47 13.45
C LYS A 107 -13.34 19.57 13.21
N ARG A 108 -12.41 19.77 14.13
CA ARG A 108 -11.42 20.84 14.07
C ARG A 108 -10.44 20.70 12.90
N GLU A 109 -9.89 19.50 12.69
CA GLU A 109 -8.81 19.28 11.72
C GLU A 109 -9.30 19.12 10.28
N TYR A 110 -10.55 18.68 10.09
CA TYR A 110 -11.02 18.27 8.76
C TYR A 110 -12.33 18.95 8.33
N LEU A 111 -13.35 19.01 9.19
CA LEU A 111 -14.66 19.57 8.81
C LEU A 111 -14.64 21.11 8.82
N ASP A 112 -14.20 21.73 9.92
CA ASP A 112 -14.16 23.19 10.07
C ASP A 112 -13.14 23.83 9.08
N THR A 113 -12.16 23.06 8.63
CA THR A 113 -11.17 23.49 7.63
C THR A 113 -11.65 23.31 6.19
N GLY A 114 -12.76 22.60 5.95
CA GLY A 114 -13.26 22.28 4.63
C GLY A 114 -12.42 21.27 3.84
N ILE A 115 -11.53 20.53 4.53
CA ILE A 115 -10.75 19.45 3.89
C ILE A 115 -11.64 18.28 3.50
N ILE A 116 -12.66 17.98 4.32
CA ILE A 116 -13.71 17.01 4.02
C ILE A 116 -15.09 17.60 4.28
N ASP A 117 -16.09 17.14 3.51
CA ASP A 117 -17.48 17.26 3.89
C ASP A 117 -17.90 16.07 4.76
N SER A 118 -18.91 16.25 5.60
CA SER A 118 -19.44 15.18 6.43
C SER A 118 -19.99 13.99 5.63
N THR A 119 -20.43 14.24 4.40
CA THR A 119 -20.94 13.24 3.44
C THR A 119 -19.83 12.41 2.78
N ASP A 120 -18.59 12.88 2.81
CA ASP A 120 -17.43 12.17 2.28
C ASP A 120 -16.93 11.08 3.23
N LEU A 121 -17.24 11.22 4.53
CA LEU A 121 -16.69 10.37 5.57
C LEU A 121 -17.47 9.06 5.69
N VAL A 122 -16.78 7.94 5.50
CA VAL A 122 -17.32 6.59 5.59
C VAL A 122 -16.75 5.89 6.82
N ALA A 123 -17.55 5.04 7.47
CA ALA A 123 -17.17 4.24 8.65
C ALA A 123 -16.48 5.07 9.76
N GLY A 124 -16.80 6.36 9.84
CA GLY A 124 -16.27 7.29 10.84
C GLY A 124 -14.80 7.67 10.69
N GLY A 125 -14.11 7.23 9.65
CA GLY A 125 -12.68 7.50 9.54
C GLY A 125 -12.05 7.30 8.17
N HIS A 126 -12.85 6.99 7.12
CA HIS A 126 -12.34 6.76 5.78
C HIS A 126 -12.92 7.76 4.76
N CYS A 127 -12.05 8.39 3.97
CA CYS A 127 -12.40 9.38 2.97
C CYS A 127 -11.44 9.29 1.78
N ILE A 128 -11.99 9.38 0.56
CA ILE A 128 -11.21 9.44 -0.70
C ILE A 128 -11.58 10.64 -1.55
N SER A 129 -12.18 11.68 -0.96
CA SER A 129 -12.54 12.88 -1.70
C SER A 129 -11.29 13.61 -2.24
N PRO A 130 -11.41 14.34 -3.35
CA PRO A 130 -10.30 15.03 -4.00
C PRO A 130 -9.48 15.92 -3.06
N THR A 131 -10.15 16.80 -2.32
CA THR A 131 -9.51 17.75 -1.42
C THR A 131 -8.77 17.01 -0.29
N PHE A 132 -9.36 15.94 0.24
CA PHE A 132 -8.74 15.13 1.28
C PHE A 132 -7.50 14.41 0.76
N LEU A 133 -7.58 13.71 -0.37
CA LEU A 133 -6.43 12.96 -0.91
C LEU A 133 -5.25 13.91 -1.20
N ARG A 134 -5.49 15.07 -1.81
CA ARG A 134 -4.43 16.05 -2.04
C ARG A 134 -3.82 16.54 -0.74
N ASN A 135 -4.63 16.88 0.26
CA ASN A 135 -4.14 17.25 1.59
C ASN A 135 -3.28 16.16 2.22
N GLN A 136 -3.69 14.88 2.10
CA GLN A 136 -2.90 13.76 2.63
C GLN A 136 -1.56 13.60 1.91
N ILE A 137 -1.50 13.76 0.60
CA ILE A 137 -0.25 13.71 -0.18
C ILE A 137 0.70 14.81 0.27
N GLU A 138 0.23 16.04 0.39
CA GLU A 138 1.04 17.19 0.83
C GLU A 138 1.57 17.00 2.26
N ARG A 139 0.73 16.48 3.17
CA ARG A 139 1.14 16.12 4.54
C ARG A 139 2.18 14.99 4.55
N SER A 140 2.00 13.94 3.74
CA SER A 140 2.95 12.84 3.61
C SER A 140 4.30 13.32 3.09
N ILE A 141 4.32 14.20 2.09
CA ILE A 141 5.55 14.84 1.58
C ILE A 141 6.27 15.60 2.69
N ALA A 142 5.53 16.36 3.50
CA ALA A 142 6.10 17.11 4.62
C ALA A 142 6.66 16.18 5.72
N ASN A 143 5.93 15.12 6.09
CA ASN A 143 6.37 14.13 7.07
C ASN A 143 7.62 13.38 6.61
N LEU A 144 7.63 12.90 5.37
CA LEU A 144 8.72 12.13 4.75
C LEU A 144 9.92 13.04 4.40
N GLY A 145 9.73 14.33 4.21
CA GLY A 145 10.77 15.26 3.80
C GLY A 145 11.29 14.98 2.39
N VAL A 146 10.46 14.45 1.52
CA VAL A 146 10.77 14.15 0.11
C VAL A 146 10.15 15.20 -0.82
N ARG A 147 10.66 15.32 -2.05
CA ARG A 147 10.05 16.20 -3.07
C ARG A 147 8.86 15.55 -3.74
N SER A 148 8.89 14.22 -3.88
CA SER A 148 7.88 13.43 -4.57
C SER A 148 7.82 12.04 -3.96
N ILE A 149 6.62 11.47 -3.86
CA ILE A 149 6.37 10.10 -3.43
C ILE A 149 6.43 9.20 -4.68
N ASP A 150 7.04 8.03 -4.59
CA ASP A 150 7.20 7.15 -5.77
C ASP A 150 5.89 6.46 -6.15
N ILE A 151 5.19 5.87 -5.18
CA ILE A 151 3.84 5.34 -5.38
C ILE A 151 2.96 5.80 -4.22
N TYR A 152 1.85 6.46 -4.54
CA TYR A 152 0.82 6.80 -3.56
C TYR A 152 -0.39 5.88 -3.71
N TYR A 153 -0.77 5.19 -2.64
CA TYR A 153 -1.92 4.28 -2.68
C TYR A 153 -3.18 4.91 -2.11
N ILE A 154 -4.33 4.67 -2.77
CA ILE A 154 -5.62 4.76 -2.09
C ILE A 154 -5.71 3.57 -1.14
N HIS A 155 -5.86 3.84 0.15
CA HIS A 155 -5.82 2.85 1.22
C HIS A 155 -7.20 2.25 1.46
N ASN A 156 -7.40 0.98 1.14
CA ASN A 156 -8.64 0.21 1.27
C ASN A 156 -9.85 0.91 0.64
N PRO A 157 -9.83 1.22 -0.68
CA PRO A 157 -10.95 1.89 -1.33
C PRO A 157 -12.26 1.10 -1.21
N GLU A 158 -12.19 -0.23 -1.09
CA GLU A 158 -13.35 -1.10 -0.86
C GLU A 158 -14.17 -0.75 0.37
N GLN A 159 -13.60 -0.03 1.33
CA GLN A 159 -14.31 0.42 2.52
C GLN A 159 -15.43 1.43 2.21
N GLN A 160 -15.31 2.15 1.11
CA GLN A 160 -16.39 3.03 0.65
C GLN A 160 -17.67 2.24 0.33
N LEU A 161 -17.54 1.02 -0.20
CA LEU A 161 -18.65 0.14 -0.55
C LEU A 161 -19.47 -0.36 0.66
N GLU A 162 -19.00 -0.16 1.87
CA GLU A 162 -19.77 -0.43 3.10
C GLU A 162 -20.88 0.62 3.34
N ALA A 163 -20.77 1.79 2.71
CA ALA A 163 -21.68 2.91 3.00
C ALA A 163 -22.30 3.54 1.75
N VAL A 164 -21.77 3.30 0.56
CA VAL A 164 -22.28 3.90 -0.68
C VAL A 164 -22.61 2.83 -1.72
N SER A 165 -23.46 3.18 -2.70
CA SER A 165 -23.76 2.31 -3.85
C SER A 165 -22.54 2.14 -4.77
N ARG A 166 -22.59 1.13 -5.66
CA ARG A 166 -21.57 0.95 -6.69
C ARG A 166 -21.44 2.17 -7.61
N ASP A 167 -22.54 2.78 -7.99
CA ASP A 167 -22.55 3.97 -8.85
C ASP A 167 -21.88 5.16 -8.16
N GLU A 168 -22.16 5.39 -6.88
CA GLU A 168 -21.51 6.44 -6.09
C GLU A 168 -20.03 6.11 -5.86
N PHE A 169 -19.67 4.85 -5.61
CA PHE A 169 -18.29 4.41 -5.51
C PHE A 169 -17.52 4.68 -6.80
N ASP A 170 -18.14 4.42 -7.96
CA ASP A 170 -17.57 4.69 -9.27
C ASP A 170 -17.26 6.18 -9.46
N ILE A 171 -18.22 7.04 -9.13
CA ILE A 171 -18.02 8.51 -9.16
C ILE A 171 -16.85 8.92 -8.25
N ARG A 172 -16.77 8.40 -7.03
CA ARG A 172 -15.71 8.71 -6.07
C ARG A 172 -14.34 8.23 -6.56
N MET A 173 -14.27 7.02 -7.13
CA MET A 173 -13.01 6.48 -7.66
C MET A 173 -12.48 7.26 -8.86
N HIS A 174 -13.36 7.66 -9.80
CA HIS A 174 -12.97 8.51 -10.92
C HIS A 174 -12.46 9.89 -10.43
N ALA A 175 -13.13 10.49 -9.48
CA ALA A 175 -12.69 11.76 -8.88
C ALA A 175 -11.34 11.61 -8.13
N ALA A 176 -11.16 10.51 -7.41
CA ALA A 176 -9.91 10.21 -6.73
C ALA A 176 -8.76 10.02 -7.73
N PHE A 177 -8.96 9.24 -8.80
CA PHE A 177 -7.94 9.04 -9.83
C PHE A 177 -7.62 10.33 -10.58
N ALA A 178 -8.62 11.17 -10.89
CA ALA A 178 -8.39 12.49 -11.49
C ALA A 178 -7.47 13.35 -10.61
N THR A 179 -7.71 13.35 -9.30
CA THR A 179 -6.87 14.07 -8.33
C THR A 179 -5.45 13.51 -8.28
N LEU A 180 -5.29 12.18 -8.30
CA LEU A 180 -3.96 11.56 -8.31
C LEU A 180 -3.18 11.88 -9.59
N GLU A 181 -3.85 11.90 -10.74
CA GLU A 181 -3.23 12.34 -12.01
C GLU A 181 -2.85 13.84 -11.99
N GLU A 182 -3.62 14.68 -11.31
CA GLU A 182 -3.22 16.07 -11.04
C GLU A 182 -1.97 16.14 -10.17
N CYS A 183 -1.92 15.36 -9.10
CA CYS A 183 -0.75 15.29 -8.23
C CYS A 183 0.50 14.75 -8.96
N VAL A 184 0.33 13.86 -9.93
CA VAL A 184 1.42 13.43 -10.83
C VAL A 184 1.91 14.60 -11.70
N ARG A 185 1.00 15.33 -12.34
CA ARG A 185 1.36 16.51 -13.17
C ARG A 185 2.06 17.59 -12.35
N ASP A 186 1.66 17.79 -11.11
CA ASP A 186 2.26 18.73 -10.16
C ASP A 186 3.61 18.23 -9.60
N GLY A 187 4.01 16.99 -9.89
CA GLY A 187 5.26 16.38 -9.40
C GLY A 187 5.25 15.99 -7.93
N LEU A 188 4.08 15.96 -7.28
CA LEU A 188 3.92 15.56 -5.88
C LEU A 188 4.07 14.04 -5.70
N ILE A 189 3.60 13.27 -6.67
CA ILE A 189 3.76 11.81 -6.73
C ILE A 189 4.26 11.41 -8.12
N ARG A 190 4.98 10.30 -8.23
CA ARG A 190 5.44 9.77 -9.53
C ARG A 190 4.40 8.86 -10.17
N SER A 191 3.68 8.12 -9.34
CA SER A 191 2.66 7.17 -9.75
C SER A 191 1.72 6.85 -8.57
N TYR A 192 0.66 6.09 -8.85
CA TYR A 192 -0.29 5.71 -7.82
C TYR A 192 -0.76 4.26 -7.97
N GLY A 193 -1.49 3.78 -6.97
CA GLY A 193 -2.06 2.45 -6.90
C GLY A 193 -3.24 2.35 -5.94
N CYS A 194 -3.73 1.14 -5.74
CA CYS A 194 -4.71 0.81 -4.72
C CYS A 194 -4.15 -0.24 -3.77
N ALA A 195 -4.18 0.02 -2.47
CA ALA A 195 -3.84 -0.94 -1.44
C ALA A 195 -5.14 -1.43 -0.79
N THR A 196 -5.41 -2.73 -0.85
CA THR A 196 -6.65 -3.33 -0.35
C THR A 196 -6.35 -4.31 0.77
N TRP A 197 -7.31 -4.48 1.69
CA TRP A 197 -7.24 -5.56 2.66
C TRP A 197 -8.03 -6.78 2.20
N ASN A 198 -9.26 -6.58 1.77
CA ASN A 198 -10.17 -7.63 1.32
C ASN A 198 -10.57 -7.54 -0.15
N GLY A 199 -10.66 -6.33 -0.71
CA GLY A 199 -11.35 -6.06 -1.97
C GLY A 199 -10.93 -6.95 -3.14
N LEU A 200 -9.65 -7.29 -3.25
CA LEU A 200 -9.14 -8.17 -4.31
C LEU A 200 -9.22 -9.68 -3.97
N ARG A 201 -9.55 -10.05 -2.73
CA ARG A 201 -9.48 -11.44 -2.23
C ARG A 201 -10.83 -12.07 -1.97
N VAL A 202 -11.89 -11.28 -1.88
CA VAL A 202 -13.25 -11.78 -1.68
C VAL A 202 -13.86 -12.30 -2.98
N PRO A 203 -14.89 -13.17 -2.93
CA PRO A 203 -15.62 -13.61 -4.11
C PRO A 203 -16.15 -12.45 -4.95
N ILE A 204 -16.29 -12.65 -6.25
CA ILE A 204 -16.72 -11.62 -7.22
C ILE A 204 -18.07 -11.01 -6.84
N GLU A 205 -18.96 -11.80 -6.27
CA GLU A 205 -20.30 -11.39 -5.85
C GLU A 205 -20.33 -10.64 -4.51
N ALA A 206 -19.22 -10.58 -3.81
CA ALA A 206 -19.16 -9.91 -2.52
C ALA A 206 -19.39 -8.39 -2.67
N PRO A 207 -20.15 -7.75 -1.77
CA PRO A 207 -20.50 -6.33 -1.90
C PRO A 207 -19.27 -5.42 -1.89
N ASN A 208 -18.19 -5.82 -1.22
CA ASN A 208 -16.92 -5.09 -1.14
C ASN A 208 -15.84 -5.61 -2.11
N HIS A 209 -16.24 -6.43 -3.10
CA HIS A 209 -15.29 -6.89 -4.13
C HIS A 209 -14.80 -5.71 -4.98
N LEU A 210 -13.49 -5.71 -5.27
CA LEU A 210 -12.82 -4.81 -6.20
C LEU A 210 -12.28 -5.60 -7.39
N SER A 211 -12.58 -5.14 -8.59
CA SER A 211 -12.01 -5.68 -9.82
C SER A 211 -10.75 -4.90 -10.20
N ILE A 212 -9.65 -5.62 -10.47
CA ILE A 212 -8.41 -5.01 -11.00
C ILE A 212 -8.66 -4.43 -12.39
N GLU A 213 -9.43 -5.11 -13.23
CA GLU A 213 -9.82 -4.61 -14.55
C GLU A 213 -10.62 -3.31 -14.46
N TYR A 214 -11.55 -3.21 -13.50
CA TYR A 214 -12.27 -1.97 -13.22
C TYR A 214 -11.31 -0.83 -12.86
N LEU A 215 -10.33 -1.06 -11.96
CA LEU A 215 -9.37 -0.03 -11.58
C LEU A 215 -8.55 0.47 -12.78
N VAL A 216 -8.14 -0.45 -13.65
CA VAL A 216 -7.41 -0.12 -14.89
C VAL A 216 -8.28 0.69 -15.85
N ASN A 217 -9.54 0.31 -16.03
CA ASN A 217 -10.46 1.01 -16.91
C ASN A 217 -10.80 2.40 -16.37
N ALA A 218 -11.10 2.53 -15.08
CA ALA A 218 -11.34 3.84 -14.44
C ALA A 218 -10.13 4.79 -14.58
N ALA A 219 -8.90 4.30 -14.40
CA ALA A 219 -7.70 5.10 -14.63
C ALA A 219 -7.53 5.51 -16.10
N ARG A 220 -7.89 4.61 -17.03
CA ARG A 220 -7.86 4.89 -18.47
C ARG A 220 -8.93 5.92 -18.87
N ASP A 221 -10.11 5.85 -18.29
CA ASP A 221 -11.20 6.81 -18.55
C ASP A 221 -10.82 8.22 -18.11
N VAL A 222 -10.05 8.34 -17.01
CA VAL A 222 -9.57 9.62 -16.48
C VAL A 222 -8.41 10.21 -17.28
N ALA A 223 -7.41 9.41 -17.66
CA ALA A 223 -6.14 9.90 -18.20
C ALA A 223 -5.62 9.16 -19.45
N GLY A 224 -6.46 8.34 -20.07
CA GLY A 224 -6.06 7.59 -21.26
C GLY A 224 -5.02 6.50 -20.99
N GLY A 225 -4.29 6.11 -22.04
CA GLY A 225 -3.25 5.10 -21.96
C GLY A 225 -2.01 5.51 -21.17
N ALA A 226 -1.77 6.81 -21.02
CA ALA A 226 -0.62 7.35 -20.28
C ALA A 226 -0.87 7.52 -18.77
N ASN A 227 -2.00 7.00 -18.24
CA ASN A 227 -2.28 7.05 -16.81
C ASN A 227 -1.15 6.45 -15.95
N ARG A 228 -1.08 6.88 -14.70
CA ARG A 228 -0.02 6.52 -13.76
C ARG A 228 -0.43 5.50 -12.69
N LEU A 229 -1.50 4.74 -12.92
CA LEU A 229 -1.84 3.57 -12.10
C LEU A 229 -0.86 2.44 -12.41
N VAL A 230 0.04 2.10 -11.49
CA VAL A 230 1.14 1.16 -11.71
C VAL A 230 1.11 -0.07 -10.80
N ALA A 231 0.38 -0.03 -9.70
CA ALA A 231 0.47 -1.08 -8.69
C ALA A 231 -0.86 -1.34 -7.96
N VAL A 232 -1.00 -2.58 -7.52
CA VAL A 232 -1.98 -2.98 -6.51
C VAL A 232 -1.25 -3.68 -5.35
N GLN A 233 -1.77 -3.50 -4.14
CA GLN A 233 -1.20 -4.05 -2.93
C GLN A 233 -2.28 -4.80 -2.14
N MET A 234 -2.00 -6.03 -1.68
CA MET A 234 -2.92 -6.82 -0.87
C MET A 234 -2.19 -7.76 0.07
N PRO A 235 -2.84 -8.26 1.16
CA PRO A 235 -2.29 -9.34 1.97
C PRO A 235 -2.10 -10.63 1.17
N VAL A 236 -0.90 -11.22 1.30
CA VAL A 236 -0.59 -12.55 0.76
C VAL A 236 0.24 -13.30 1.80
N ASN A 237 -0.28 -14.41 2.32
CA ASN A 237 0.41 -15.25 3.29
C ASN A 237 -0.25 -16.64 3.37
N LEU A 238 0.29 -17.55 4.16
CA LEU A 238 -0.21 -18.93 4.34
C LEU A 238 -1.66 -19.01 4.86
N GLY A 239 -2.14 -17.97 5.57
CA GLY A 239 -3.52 -17.89 6.07
C GLY A 239 -4.45 -17.06 5.17
N MET A 240 -3.92 -16.38 4.15
CA MET A 240 -4.65 -15.50 3.23
C MET A 240 -4.18 -15.79 1.80
N MET A 241 -4.61 -16.93 1.26
CA MET A 241 -4.19 -17.41 -0.05
C MET A 241 -5.21 -17.16 -1.17
N GLU A 242 -6.30 -16.49 -0.87
CA GLU A 242 -7.42 -16.33 -1.82
C GLU A 242 -6.94 -15.66 -3.13
N GLY A 243 -6.17 -14.57 -3.02
CA GLY A 243 -5.64 -13.87 -4.19
C GLY A 243 -4.63 -14.66 -5.04
N VAL A 244 -4.19 -15.84 -4.54
CA VAL A 244 -3.25 -16.75 -5.23
C VAL A 244 -3.96 -17.98 -5.77
N ARG A 245 -5.03 -18.44 -5.12
CA ARG A 245 -5.66 -19.74 -5.39
C ARG A 245 -7.10 -19.65 -5.87
N ALA A 246 -7.81 -18.58 -5.52
CA ALA A 246 -9.21 -18.42 -5.88
C ALA A 246 -9.36 -17.49 -7.10
N PRO A 247 -10.28 -17.80 -8.02
CA PRO A 247 -10.60 -16.92 -9.15
C PRO A 247 -11.46 -15.74 -8.66
N THR A 248 -10.83 -14.78 -8.02
CA THR A 248 -11.48 -13.58 -7.48
C THR A 248 -11.54 -12.42 -8.47
N GLN A 249 -11.05 -12.59 -9.68
CA GLN A 249 -11.00 -11.55 -10.71
C GLN A 249 -11.53 -12.07 -12.04
N ILE A 250 -12.02 -11.14 -12.87
CA ILE A 250 -12.33 -11.40 -14.28
C ILE A 250 -11.50 -10.42 -15.10
N VAL A 251 -10.82 -10.92 -16.13
CA VAL A 251 -10.08 -10.13 -17.11
C VAL A 251 -10.49 -10.60 -18.49
N ASP A 252 -10.97 -9.69 -19.32
CA ASP A 252 -11.49 -9.99 -20.68
C ASP A 252 -12.50 -11.16 -20.69
N GLY A 253 -13.37 -11.24 -19.66
CA GLY A 253 -14.38 -12.27 -19.51
C GLY A 253 -13.87 -13.63 -18.99
N HIS A 254 -12.60 -13.73 -18.61
CA HIS A 254 -11.98 -14.95 -18.07
C HIS A 254 -11.70 -14.83 -16.58
N GLU A 255 -11.99 -15.88 -15.84
CA GLU A 255 -11.64 -15.97 -14.41
C GLU A 255 -10.12 -16.00 -14.21
N ARG A 256 -9.64 -15.23 -13.23
CA ARG A 256 -8.24 -15.10 -12.84
C ARG A 256 -8.10 -15.03 -11.32
N THR A 257 -6.98 -15.46 -10.81
CA THR A 257 -6.53 -15.06 -9.49
C THR A 257 -6.11 -13.58 -9.49
N SER A 258 -6.00 -12.95 -8.34
CA SER A 258 -5.55 -11.55 -8.28
C SER A 258 -4.11 -11.36 -8.77
N LEU A 259 -3.24 -12.36 -8.58
CA LEU A 259 -1.87 -12.33 -9.09
C LEU A 259 -1.86 -12.37 -10.63
N GLU A 260 -2.62 -13.29 -11.21
CA GLU A 260 -2.72 -13.41 -12.68
C GLU A 260 -3.32 -12.16 -13.31
N ALA A 261 -4.40 -11.63 -12.73
CA ALA A 261 -5.06 -10.42 -13.22
C ALA A 261 -4.13 -9.19 -13.19
N ALA A 262 -3.37 -8.99 -12.10
CA ALA A 262 -2.42 -7.90 -12.01
C ALA A 262 -1.32 -8.03 -13.07
N ALA A 263 -0.78 -9.23 -13.27
CA ALA A 263 0.26 -9.50 -14.27
C ALA A 263 -0.26 -9.28 -15.69
N GLU A 264 -1.45 -9.81 -16.03
CA GLU A 264 -2.07 -9.68 -17.36
C GLU A 264 -2.39 -8.22 -17.69
N LEU A 265 -2.82 -7.46 -16.69
CA LEU A 265 -3.13 -6.04 -16.83
C LEU A 265 -1.92 -5.10 -16.64
N GLY A 266 -0.71 -5.64 -16.48
CA GLY A 266 0.54 -4.88 -16.40
C GLY A 266 0.69 -4.04 -15.14
N LEU A 267 0.13 -4.48 -13.99
CA LEU A 267 0.29 -3.87 -12.70
C LEU A 267 1.31 -4.63 -11.84
N ALA A 268 2.13 -3.90 -11.09
CA ALA A 268 2.95 -4.47 -10.04
C ALA A 268 2.05 -4.97 -8.90
N MET A 269 2.18 -6.25 -8.54
CA MET A 269 1.53 -6.81 -7.36
C MET A 269 2.49 -6.73 -6.18
N ILE A 270 2.09 -6.05 -5.11
CA ILE A 270 2.84 -5.93 -3.86
C ILE A 270 2.16 -6.77 -2.78
N ALA A 271 2.86 -7.77 -2.26
CA ALA A 271 2.38 -8.58 -1.15
C ALA A 271 2.66 -7.87 0.19
N VAL A 272 1.64 -7.75 1.05
CA VAL A 272 1.78 -7.23 2.41
C VAL A 272 1.33 -8.24 3.45
N ALA A 273 1.65 -7.97 4.72
CA ALA A 273 1.32 -8.84 5.85
C ALA A 273 1.74 -10.32 5.67
N PRO A 274 2.93 -10.63 5.12
CA PRO A 274 3.34 -12.02 4.81
C PRO A 274 3.44 -12.89 6.06
N LEU A 275 3.67 -12.30 7.23
CA LEU A 275 3.69 -12.97 8.53
C LEU A 275 2.36 -12.83 9.32
N MET A 276 1.29 -12.32 8.70
CA MET A 276 -0.03 -12.13 9.32
C MET A 276 0.09 -11.41 10.69
N GLN A 277 0.81 -10.30 10.71
CA GLN A 277 1.12 -9.50 11.93
C GLN A 277 1.82 -10.33 13.03
N GLY A 278 2.73 -11.23 12.64
CA GLY A 278 3.52 -12.08 13.54
C GLY A 278 2.87 -13.45 13.87
N ARG A 279 1.60 -13.67 13.52
CA ARG A 279 0.92 -14.96 13.79
C ARG A 279 1.55 -16.15 13.08
N LEU A 280 2.16 -15.94 11.92
CA LEU A 280 2.83 -16.99 11.14
C LEU A 280 4.34 -17.07 11.44
N ALA A 281 4.82 -16.33 12.41
CA ALA A 281 6.22 -16.42 12.84
C ALA A 281 6.48 -17.51 13.88
N HIS A 282 5.41 -18.15 14.38
CA HIS A 282 5.46 -19.18 15.41
C HIS A 282 4.40 -20.23 15.19
N ASP A 283 4.65 -21.45 15.66
CA ASP A 283 3.71 -22.56 15.73
C ASP A 283 3.09 -22.96 14.37
N LEU A 284 3.88 -22.89 13.30
CA LEU A 284 3.42 -23.37 11.98
C LEU A 284 3.21 -24.90 12.01
N PRO A 285 2.19 -25.40 11.29
CA PRO A 285 1.98 -26.83 11.14
C PRO A 285 3.23 -27.56 10.63
N PRO A 286 3.55 -28.79 11.13
CA PRO A 286 4.72 -29.53 10.67
C PRO A 286 4.83 -29.66 9.14
N ALA A 287 3.71 -29.87 8.44
CA ALA A 287 3.66 -30.01 7.00
C ALA A 287 4.19 -28.76 6.26
N VAL A 288 4.03 -27.57 6.84
CA VAL A 288 4.61 -26.34 6.27
C VAL A 288 6.13 -26.37 6.41
N ARG A 289 6.66 -26.76 7.57
CA ARG A 289 8.10 -26.89 7.81
C ARG A 289 8.75 -27.93 6.91
N GLU A 290 8.08 -29.05 6.70
CA GLU A 290 8.52 -30.10 5.78
C GLU A 290 8.60 -29.63 4.33
N THR A 291 7.73 -28.67 3.93
CA THR A 291 7.75 -28.06 2.60
C THR A 291 8.94 -27.12 2.42
N PHE A 292 9.44 -26.49 3.50
CA PHE A 292 10.57 -25.57 3.48
C PHE A 292 11.70 -26.00 4.40
N PRO A 293 12.38 -27.14 4.09
CA PRO A 293 13.37 -27.74 4.99
C PRO A 293 14.60 -26.86 5.26
N GLU A 294 14.90 -25.93 4.36
CA GLU A 294 16.01 -24.98 4.53
C GLU A 294 15.66 -23.79 5.46
N ALA A 295 14.38 -23.63 5.82
CA ALA A 295 13.95 -22.56 6.70
C ALA A 295 14.22 -22.91 8.16
N ASN A 296 15.09 -22.14 8.80
CA ASN A 296 15.49 -22.35 10.19
C ASN A 296 14.45 -21.89 11.22
N THR A 297 13.47 -21.11 10.80
CA THR A 297 12.39 -20.57 11.66
C THR A 297 11.05 -20.65 10.95
N ASP A 298 9.95 -20.58 11.70
CA ASP A 298 8.60 -20.49 11.15
C ASP A 298 8.42 -19.23 10.30
N ALA A 299 8.97 -18.10 10.73
CA ALA A 299 8.98 -16.86 9.96
C ALA A 299 9.66 -17.06 8.61
N ALA A 300 10.83 -17.72 8.56
CA ALA A 300 11.54 -17.98 7.32
C ALA A 300 10.72 -18.93 6.40
N ALA A 301 10.06 -19.95 6.93
CA ALA A 301 9.19 -20.84 6.16
C ALA A 301 7.98 -20.09 5.57
N ALA A 302 7.31 -19.24 6.36
CA ALA A 302 6.20 -18.44 5.90
C ALA A 302 6.61 -17.41 4.82
N LEU A 303 7.77 -16.78 4.96
CA LEU A 303 8.31 -15.85 3.96
C LEU A 303 8.77 -16.57 2.69
N SER A 304 9.35 -17.77 2.81
CA SER A 304 9.73 -18.61 1.66
C SER A 304 8.52 -18.96 0.81
N PHE A 305 7.36 -19.22 1.42
CA PHE A 305 6.11 -19.43 0.68
C PHE A 305 5.78 -18.21 -0.18
N VAL A 306 5.80 -16.99 0.38
CA VAL A 306 5.43 -15.78 -0.37
C VAL A 306 6.48 -15.45 -1.44
N ARG A 307 7.78 -15.62 -1.13
CA ARG A 307 8.88 -15.42 -2.07
C ARG A 307 8.77 -16.30 -3.33
N MET A 308 8.25 -17.51 -3.19
CA MET A 308 8.12 -18.46 -4.31
C MET A 308 6.97 -18.13 -5.26
N LEU A 309 6.06 -17.24 -4.89
CA LEU A 309 4.93 -16.88 -5.72
C LEU A 309 5.40 -16.08 -6.95
N PRO A 310 4.91 -16.44 -8.15
CA PRO A 310 5.27 -15.74 -9.37
C PRO A 310 4.66 -14.33 -9.37
N THR A 311 5.22 -13.45 -10.19
CA THR A 311 4.67 -12.11 -10.51
C THR A 311 4.58 -11.10 -9.36
N LEU A 312 5.07 -11.40 -8.15
CA LEU A 312 5.20 -10.42 -7.10
C LEU A 312 6.36 -9.46 -7.40
N ALA A 313 6.08 -8.17 -7.39
CA ALA A 313 7.11 -7.14 -7.57
C ALA A 313 7.89 -6.89 -6.28
N SER A 314 7.25 -7.02 -5.12
CA SER A 314 7.90 -6.88 -3.81
C SER A 314 7.03 -7.52 -2.71
N VAL A 315 7.69 -7.96 -1.64
CA VAL A 315 7.06 -8.49 -0.42
C VAL A 315 7.40 -7.55 0.74
N VAL A 316 6.42 -6.82 1.24
CA VAL A 316 6.60 -5.86 2.34
C VAL A 316 6.45 -6.56 3.67
N VAL A 317 7.53 -6.59 4.43
CA VAL A 317 7.60 -7.18 5.77
C VAL A 317 7.73 -6.09 6.83
N GLY A 318 6.90 -6.12 7.85
CA GLY A 318 7.06 -5.24 9.02
C GLY A 318 8.28 -5.65 9.83
N MET A 319 9.31 -4.81 9.85
CA MET A 319 10.57 -5.08 10.53
C MET A 319 10.99 -3.85 11.33
N ARG A 320 11.17 -4.01 12.63
CA ARG A 320 11.68 -2.97 13.55
C ARG A 320 12.95 -3.40 14.33
N ASP A 321 13.38 -4.65 14.11
CA ASP A 321 14.59 -5.22 14.69
C ASP A 321 15.60 -5.46 13.57
N GLU A 322 16.84 -4.97 13.77
CA GLU A 322 17.93 -5.10 12.79
C GLU A 322 18.25 -6.57 12.48
N LYS A 323 18.12 -7.46 13.49
CA LYS A 323 18.31 -8.89 13.28
C LYS A 323 17.28 -9.47 12.32
N HIS A 324 16.01 -9.09 12.46
CA HIS A 324 14.97 -9.53 11.53
C HIS A 324 15.19 -8.97 10.12
N VAL A 325 15.73 -7.75 10.00
CA VAL A 325 16.10 -7.18 8.69
C VAL A 325 17.21 -8.03 8.04
N GLU A 326 18.23 -8.41 8.79
CA GLU A 326 19.35 -9.23 8.30
C GLU A 326 18.90 -10.64 7.89
N GLU A 327 18.11 -11.30 8.74
CA GLU A 327 17.58 -12.64 8.47
C GLU A 327 16.69 -12.64 7.22
N ASN A 328 15.79 -11.68 7.10
CA ASN A 328 14.91 -11.58 5.95
C ASN A 328 15.64 -11.16 4.67
N ALA A 329 16.61 -10.23 4.76
CA ALA A 329 17.44 -9.87 3.62
C ALA A 329 18.20 -11.08 3.06
N ALA A 330 18.80 -11.90 3.93
CA ALA A 330 19.48 -13.13 3.53
C ALA A 330 18.55 -14.14 2.86
N LEU A 331 17.27 -14.20 3.26
CA LEU A 331 16.28 -15.07 2.64
C LEU A 331 15.91 -14.61 1.21
N PHE A 332 15.92 -13.30 0.94
CA PHE A 332 15.51 -12.74 -0.35
C PHE A 332 16.70 -12.43 -1.30
N ALA A 333 17.94 -12.69 -0.87
CA ALA A 333 19.18 -12.50 -1.65
C ALA A 333 19.30 -13.45 -2.87
#